data_b7af4c9be2ed9a2c8fdc8ddc469d924f
#
_entry.id   b7af4c9be2ed9a2c8fdc8ddc469d924f
#
_cell.length_a   1.000
_cell.length_b   1.000
_cell.length_c   1.000
_cell.angle_alpha   90.00
_cell.angle_beta   90.00
_cell.angle_gamma   90.00
#
_symmetry.space_group_name_H-M   'P 1'
#
loop_
_entity.id
_entity.type
_entity.pdbx_description
1 polymer ?
#
loop_
_entity_poly.entity_id
_entity_poly.type
_entity_poly.pdbx_seq_one_letter_code
_entity_poly.pdbx_strand_id
1 'polypeptide(L)'
;LRKINKVIDQARLYQMPIFYIQHNEPAGWPLEFGKEGWEIHPEIKPCNQDVIIQKKSPDSFLNTTLEAELKKKEVEHVILMGIQTELCVDTTCRRAFSLGYKVTLVSDAHSTWDSDDLTAQGIINHHNRILRWFADVCSSDEVEGRMGKLVISKG
;
A
#
# COMPACT_ATOMS: atom_id res chain seq x y z
N LEU A 1 0.79 2.81 12.29
CA LEU A 1 2.17 3.15 11.89
C LEU A 1 3.17 2.05 12.27
N ARG A 2 3.22 1.59 13.55
CA ARG A 2 4.19 0.58 14.02
C ARG A 2 4.28 -0.66 13.11
N LYS A 3 3.14 -1.20 12.64
CA LYS A 3 3.11 -2.36 11.73
C LYS A 3 3.64 -2.03 10.34
N ILE A 4 3.33 -0.84 9.83
CA ILE A 4 3.87 -0.33 8.56
C ILE A 4 5.40 -0.20 8.64
N ASN A 5 5.92 0.41 9.69
CA ASN A 5 7.37 0.52 9.92
C ASN A 5 8.07 -0.84 9.93
N LYS A 6 7.50 -1.82 10.63
CA LYS A 6 8.02 -3.18 10.64
C LYS A 6 8.17 -3.75 9.22
N VAL A 7 7.15 -3.59 8.37
CA VAL A 7 7.17 -4.07 6.99
C VAL A 7 8.18 -3.29 6.13
N ILE A 8 8.28 -1.97 6.30
CA ILE A 8 9.26 -1.13 5.62
C ILE A 8 10.69 -1.56 5.97
N ASP A 9 10.97 -1.78 7.26
CA ASP A 9 12.31 -2.21 7.72
C ASP A 9 12.69 -3.57 7.13
N GLN A 10 11.76 -4.51 7.08
CA GLN A 10 11.96 -5.80 6.42
C GLN A 10 12.19 -5.64 4.91
N ALA A 11 11.39 -4.82 4.23
CA ALA A 11 11.57 -4.55 2.79
C ALA A 11 12.97 -3.97 2.50
N ARG A 12 13.47 -3.07 3.34
CA ARG A 12 14.83 -2.51 3.23
C ARG A 12 15.90 -3.55 3.46
N LEU A 13 15.73 -4.43 4.46
CA LEU A 13 16.64 -5.52 4.73
C LEU A 13 16.80 -6.45 3.51
N TYR A 14 15.69 -6.73 2.81
CA TYR A 14 15.67 -7.53 1.59
C TYR A 14 15.93 -6.72 0.30
N GLN A 15 16.29 -5.44 0.41
CA GLN A 15 16.56 -4.54 -0.72
C GLN A 15 15.40 -4.44 -1.72
N MET A 16 14.17 -4.60 -1.24
CA MET A 16 12.97 -4.46 -2.05
C MET A 16 12.67 -2.99 -2.35
N PRO A 17 12.23 -2.64 -3.56
CA PRO A 17 11.84 -1.27 -3.86
C PRO A 17 10.58 -0.87 -3.09
N ILE A 18 10.59 0.34 -2.53
CA ILE A 18 9.47 0.90 -1.77
C ILE A 18 8.87 2.06 -2.55
N PHE A 19 7.55 2.05 -2.65
CA PHE A 19 6.75 3.07 -3.32
C PHE A 19 5.81 3.72 -2.32
N TYR A 20 5.95 5.02 -2.15
CA TYR A 20 5.05 5.84 -1.35
C TYR A 20 4.01 6.47 -2.26
N ILE A 21 2.74 6.25 -1.95
CA ILE A 21 1.63 6.75 -2.73
C ILE A 21 0.96 7.89 -1.97
N GLN A 22 1.07 9.12 -2.50
CA GLN A 22 0.45 10.30 -1.92
C GLN A 22 -0.82 10.68 -2.70
N HIS A 23 -1.92 10.89 -1.98
CA HIS A 23 -3.17 11.35 -2.55
C HIS A 23 -3.22 12.88 -2.55
N ASN A 24 -3.47 13.48 -3.70
CA ASN A 24 -3.65 14.92 -3.87
C ASN A 24 -5.14 15.24 -4.00
N GLU A 25 -5.69 15.90 -3.01
CA GLU A 25 -7.05 16.45 -3.05
C GLU A 25 -7.10 17.85 -3.66
N PRO A 26 -8.29 18.32 -4.09
CA PRO A 26 -8.48 19.71 -4.53
C PRO A 26 -8.16 20.74 -3.45
N ALA A 27 -7.96 21.98 -3.87
CA ALA A 27 -7.74 23.11 -2.96
C ALA A 27 -8.87 23.23 -1.93
N GLY A 28 -8.51 23.47 -0.68
CA GLY A 28 -9.42 23.56 0.46
C GLY A 28 -9.68 22.24 1.20
N TRP A 29 -9.25 21.10 0.65
CA TRP A 29 -9.43 19.78 1.26
C TRP A 29 -8.24 19.39 2.14
N PRO A 30 -8.41 18.43 3.11
CA PRO A 30 -7.35 18.07 4.06
C PRO A 30 -6.05 17.59 3.42
N LEU A 31 -6.12 16.85 2.29
CA LEU A 31 -4.96 16.31 1.58
C LEU A 31 -4.57 17.19 0.36
N GLU A 32 -4.86 18.50 0.41
CA GLU A 32 -4.37 19.43 -0.59
C GLU A 32 -2.84 19.47 -0.60
N PHE A 33 -2.26 19.47 -1.79
CA PHE A 33 -0.81 19.49 -1.99
C PHE A 33 -0.13 20.58 -1.15
N GLY A 34 0.89 20.18 -0.39
CA GLY A 34 1.69 21.06 0.46
C GLY A 34 1.08 21.38 1.82
N LYS A 35 -0.07 20.81 2.19
CA LYS A 35 -0.60 20.88 3.55
C LYS A 35 -0.06 19.75 4.43
N GLU A 36 -0.11 19.94 5.76
CA GLU A 36 0.36 18.96 6.75
C GLU A 36 -0.30 17.58 6.57
N GLY A 37 -1.61 17.54 6.31
CA GLY A 37 -2.33 16.27 6.08
C GLY A 37 -1.92 15.54 4.81
N TRP A 38 -1.34 16.24 3.83
CA TRP A 38 -0.82 15.66 2.59
C TRP A 38 0.58 15.06 2.77
N GLU A 39 1.37 15.55 3.72
CA GLU A 39 2.75 15.09 3.91
C GLU A 39 2.81 13.63 4.35
N ILE A 40 3.84 12.92 3.89
CA ILE A 40 4.12 11.57 4.37
C ILE A 40 4.49 11.65 5.85
N HIS A 41 3.81 10.85 6.67
CA HIS A 41 4.01 10.87 8.12
C HIS A 41 5.49 10.68 8.49
N PRO A 42 6.07 11.51 9.38
CA PRO A 42 7.49 11.49 9.69
C PRO A 42 8.03 10.15 10.20
N GLU A 43 7.20 9.33 10.86
CA GLU A 43 7.60 7.98 11.30
C GLU A 43 7.85 6.99 10.15
N ILE A 44 7.30 7.24 8.95
CA ILE A 44 7.48 6.38 7.77
C ILE A 44 8.19 7.12 6.63
N LYS A 45 9.03 8.09 6.96
CA LYS A 45 9.67 8.98 6.00
C LYS A 45 10.44 8.22 4.91
N PRO A 46 10.25 8.57 3.62
CA PRO A 46 11.00 8.01 2.52
C PRO A 46 12.51 8.28 2.63
N CYS A 47 13.31 7.37 2.14
CA CYS A 47 14.73 7.60 1.89
C CYS A 47 14.99 7.90 0.39
N ASN A 48 16.24 8.26 0.04
CA ASN A 48 16.59 8.72 -1.31
C ASN A 48 16.36 7.68 -2.43
N GLN A 49 16.29 6.41 -2.09
CA GLN A 49 16.07 5.32 -3.07
C GLN A 49 14.59 4.96 -3.25
N ASP A 50 13.70 5.48 -2.39
CA ASP A 50 12.28 5.20 -2.45
C ASP A 50 11.61 6.05 -3.55
N VAL A 51 10.54 5.52 -4.12
CA VAL A 51 9.80 6.20 -5.19
C VAL A 51 8.53 6.81 -4.61
N ILE A 52 8.30 8.09 -4.88
CA ILE A 52 7.07 8.79 -4.48
C ILE A 52 6.19 8.95 -5.71
N ILE A 53 4.97 8.42 -5.63
CA ILE A 53 3.95 8.51 -6.68
C ILE A 53 2.78 9.35 -6.16
N GLN A 54 2.39 10.36 -6.91
CA GLN A 54 1.23 11.17 -6.58
C GLN A 54 0.01 10.75 -7.40
N LYS A 55 -1.15 10.71 -6.76
CA LYS A 55 -2.42 10.32 -7.39
C LYS A 55 -3.54 11.29 -7.03
N LYS A 56 -4.63 11.25 -7.81
CA LYS A 56 -5.85 12.06 -7.58
C LYS A 56 -7.12 11.21 -7.48
N SER A 57 -6.98 9.89 -7.40
CA SER A 57 -8.10 8.95 -7.29
C SER A 57 -7.77 7.83 -6.30
N PRO A 58 -8.73 7.05 -5.81
CA PRO A 58 -8.47 5.87 -5.00
C PRO A 58 -7.55 4.85 -5.69
N ASP A 59 -7.69 4.66 -7.00
CA ASP A 59 -6.82 3.79 -7.80
C ASP A 59 -5.41 4.40 -7.93
N SER A 60 -4.41 3.73 -7.39
CA SER A 60 -3.02 4.19 -7.44
C SER A 60 -2.37 4.05 -8.82
N PHE A 61 -2.97 3.32 -9.75
CA PHE A 61 -2.50 3.15 -11.12
C PHE A 61 -3.12 4.15 -12.10
N LEU A 62 -4.32 4.68 -11.77
CA LEU A 62 -5.07 5.53 -12.69
C LEU A 62 -4.40 6.90 -12.86
N ASN A 63 -3.94 7.18 -14.10
CA ASN A 63 -3.27 8.43 -14.47
C ASN A 63 -2.05 8.74 -13.59
N THR A 64 -1.27 7.71 -13.22
CA THR A 64 -0.02 7.83 -12.47
C THR A 64 1.13 7.14 -13.21
N THR A 65 2.34 7.33 -12.71
CA THR A 65 3.54 6.65 -13.22
C THR A 65 3.80 5.31 -12.54
N LEU A 66 2.94 4.86 -11.61
CA LEU A 66 3.19 3.67 -10.78
C LEU A 66 3.49 2.42 -11.60
N GLU A 67 2.66 2.12 -12.62
CA GLU A 67 2.85 0.91 -13.43
C GLU A 67 4.19 0.94 -14.20
N ALA A 68 4.56 2.11 -14.74
CA ALA A 68 5.84 2.28 -15.43
C ALA A 68 7.04 2.08 -14.50
N GLU A 69 6.97 2.63 -13.28
CA GLU A 69 8.03 2.49 -12.29
C GLU A 69 8.12 1.05 -11.74
N LEU A 70 7.00 0.35 -11.55
CA LEU A 70 6.99 -1.07 -11.19
C LEU A 70 7.65 -1.93 -12.29
N LYS A 71 7.29 -1.71 -13.55
CA LYS A 71 7.89 -2.40 -14.70
C LYS A 71 9.38 -2.14 -14.83
N LYS A 72 9.81 -0.89 -14.67
CA LYS A 72 11.22 -0.50 -14.69
C LYS A 72 12.07 -1.20 -13.64
N LYS A 73 11.46 -1.53 -12.49
CA LYS A 73 12.09 -2.28 -11.39
C LYS A 73 11.79 -3.79 -11.44
N GLU A 74 11.18 -4.28 -12.53
CA GLU A 74 10.84 -5.70 -12.75
C GLU A 74 10.01 -6.30 -11.59
N VAL A 75 9.10 -5.48 -11.03
CA VAL A 75 8.21 -5.91 -9.95
C VAL A 75 7.06 -6.70 -10.53
N GLU A 76 6.89 -7.93 -10.08
CA GLU A 76 5.76 -8.82 -10.44
C GLU A 76 4.82 -9.07 -9.25
N HIS A 77 5.27 -8.76 -8.05
CA HIS A 77 4.53 -8.97 -6.81
C HIS A 77 4.56 -7.68 -5.97
N VAL A 78 3.39 -7.20 -5.58
CA VAL A 78 3.24 -6.00 -4.74
C VAL A 78 2.73 -6.37 -3.35
N ILE A 79 3.28 -5.73 -2.33
CA ILE A 79 2.83 -5.83 -0.95
C ILE A 79 2.14 -4.52 -0.60
N LEU A 80 0.86 -4.58 -0.25
CA LEU A 80 0.01 -3.42 -0.01
C LEU A 80 -0.26 -3.19 1.48
N MET A 81 -0.16 -1.95 1.89
CA MET A 81 -0.50 -1.45 3.22
C MET A 81 -0.84 0.04 3.15
N GLY A 82 -1.45 0.60 4.18
CA GLY A 82 -1.71 2.04 4.26
C GLY A 82 -3.16 2.40 4.57
N ILE A 83 -3.64 3.47 3.96
CA ILE A 83 -4.93 4.09 4.26
C ILE A 83 -5.55 4.65 2.96
N GLN A 84 -6.82 4.57 2.75
CA GLN A 84 -7.94 4.11 3.58
C GLN A 84 -8.38 2.73 3.09
N THR A 85 -8.71 1.83 4.01
CA THR A 85 -9.02 0.41 3.73
C THR A 85 -10.00 0.22 2.58
N GLU A 86 -11.19 0.82 2.68
CA GLU A 86 -12.32 0.66 1.74
C GLU A 86 -12.20 1.51 0.47
N LEU A 87 -11.21 2.38 0.40
CA LEU A 87 -10.96 3.26 -0.74
C LEU A 87 -9.64 2.91 -1.44
N CYS A 88 -8.55 3.57 -1.04
CA CYS A 88 -7.28 3.48 -1.75
C CYS A 88 -6.68 2.06 -1.69
N VAL A 89 -6.81 1.38 -0.56
CA VAL A 89 -6.27 0.03 -0.37
C VAL A 89 -7.07 -0.99 -1.17
N ASP A 90 -8.40 -1.01 -1.02
CA ASP A 90 -9.30 -1.92 -1.75
C ASP A 90 -9.17 -1.73 -3.25
N THR A 91 -9.33 -0.48 -3.72
CA THR A 91 -9.30 -0.17 -5.15
C THR A 91 -7.95 -0.53 -5.78
N THR A 92 -6.83 -0.17 -5.14
CA THR A 92 -5.49 -0.48 -5.65
C THR A 92 -5.20 -1.97 -5.64
N CYS A 93 -5.67 -2.71 -4.61
CA CYS A 93 -5.53 -4.17 -4.54
C CYS A 93 -6.20 -4.86 -5.74
N ARG A 94 -7.47 -4.54 -6.00
CA ARG A 94 -8.22 -5.10 -7.13
C ARG A 94 -7.61 -4.70 -8.47
N ARG A 95 -7.16 -3.46 -8.59
CA ARG A 95 -6.51 -2.97 -9.82
C ARG A 95 -5.18 -3.67 -10.08
N ALA A 96 -4.33 -3.82 -9.08
CA ALA A 96 -3.07 -4.55 -9.19
C ALA A 96 -3.30 -5.99 -9.65
N PHE A 97 -4.27 -6.69 -9.03
CA PHE A 97 -4.68 -8.04 -9.45
C PHE A 97 -5.13 -8.07 -10.92
N SER A 98 -5.98 -7.13 -11.34
CA SER A 98 -6.47 -7.04 -12.73
C SER A 98 -5.39 -6.72 -13.76
N LEU A 99 -4.29 -6.08 -13.35
CA LEU A 99 -3.10 -5.83 -14.17
C LEU A 99 -2.13 -7.01 -14.20
N GLY A 100 -2.43 -8.10 -13.50
CA GLY A 100 -1.63 -9.32 -13.49
C GLY A 100 -0.55 -9.40 -12.42
N TYR A 101 -0.48 -8.43 -11.50
CA TYR A 101 0.44 -8.51 -10.37
C TYR A 101 -0.03 -9.57 -9.36
N LYS A 102 0.92 -10.29 -8.76
CA LYS A 102 0.67 -10.99 -7.52
C LYS A 102 0.55 -9.95 -6.41
N VAL A 103 -0.43 -10.11 -5.52
CA VAL A 103 -0.71 -9.13 -4.47
C VAL A 103 -0.66 -9.80 -3.11
N THR A 104 0.04 -9.20 -2.17
CA THR A 104 -0.08 -9.48 -0.73
C THR A 104 -0.67 -8.25 -0.05
N LEU A 105 -1.75 -8.42 0.71
CA LEU A 105 -2.31 -7.40 1.60
C LEU A 105 -1.87 -7.68 3.04
N VAL A 106 -1.26 -6.68 3.69
CA VAL A 106 -0.86 -6.82 5.10
C VAL A 106 -2.03 -6.47 6.00
N SER A 107 -2.70 -7.49 6.53
CA SER A 107 -4.00 -7.43 7.21
C SER A 107 -4.08 -6.54 8.46
N ASP A 108 -2.96 -6.27 9.10
CA ASP A 108 -2.82 -5.44 10.29
C ASP A 108 -2.01 -4.15 10.05
N ALA A 109 -1.76 -3.82 8.77
CA ALA A 109 -1.02 -2.62 8.36
C ALA A 109 -1.81 -1.72 7.40
N HIS A 110 -3.12 -1.86 7.33
CA HIS A 110 -4.01 -0.88 6.73
C HIS A 110 -5.07 -0.41 7.73
N SER A 111 -5.67 0.75 7.48
CA SER A 111 -6.55 1.39 8.45
C SER A 111 -7.63 2.24 7.78
N THR A 112 -8.64 2.60 8.57
CA THR A 112 -9.71 3.52 8.22
C THR A 112 -10.30 4.15 9.49
N TRP A 113 -11.36 4.91 9.36
CA TRP A 113 -12.15 5.51 10.44
C TRP A 113 -13.51 4.83 10.58
N ASP A 114 -14.18 5.04 11.70
CA ASP A 114 -15.57 4.67 11.88
C ASP A 114 -16.43 5.45 10.86
N SER A 115 -17.42 4.80 10.29
CA SER A 115 -18.50 5.41 9.52
C SER A 115 -19.80 5.39 10.32
N ASP A 116 -20.87 6.01 9.79
CA ASP A 116 -22.15 6.09 10.49
C ASP A 116 -22.71 4.71 10.90
N ASP A 117 -22.49 3.70 10.07
CA ASP A 117 -23.04 2.35 10.27
C ASP A 117 -22.01 1.28 10.65
N LEU A 118 -20.71 1.55 10.48
CA LEU A 118 -19.67 0.54 10.62
C LEU A 118 -18.46 1.08 11.40
N THR A 119 -17.96 0.26 12.32
CA THR A 119 -16.68 0.56 12.98
C THR A 119 -15.50 0.34 12.03
N ALA A 120 -14.43 1.10 12.22
CA ALA A 120 -13.17 0.92 11.49
C ALA A 120 -12.69 -0.55 11.52
N GLN A 121 -12.78 -1.20 12.67
CA GLN A 121 -12.41 -2.61 12.79
C GLN A 121 -13.34 -3.53 12.00
N GLY A 122 -14.63 -3.23 11.94
CA GLY A 122 -15.61 -3.95 11.11
C GLY A 122 -15.26 -3.84 9.63
N ILE A 123 -14.94 -2.64 9.16
CA ILE A 123 -14.52 -2.38 7.77
C ILE A 123 -13.22 -3.13 7.45
N ILE A 124 -12.20 -3.05 8.32
CA ILE A 124 -10.93 -3.75 8.14
C ILE A 124 -11.14 -5.27 8.06
N ASN A 125 -11.90 -5.84 8.99
CA ASN A 125 -12.19 -7.29 9.02
C ASN A 125 -12.94 -7.75 7.77
N HIS A 126 -13.91 -6.96 7.31
CA HIS A 126 -14.65 -7.23 6.08
C HIS A 126 -13.72 -7.25 4.87
N HIS A 127 -12.88 -6.22 4.70
CA HIS A 127 -11.96 -6.12 3.57
C HIS A 127 -10.86 -7.20 3.62
N ASN A 128 -10.32 -7.52 4.79
CA ASN A 128 -9.41 -8.65 4.96
C ASN A 128 -10.01 -9.98 4.49
N ARG A 129 -11.33 -10.15 4.60
CA ARG A 129 -12.03 -11.35 4.13
C ARG A 129 -12.26 -11.33 2.62
N ILE A 130 -12.83 -10.26 2.08
CA ILE A 130 -13.21 -10.22 0.65
C ILE A 130 -11.99 -10.11 -0.26
N LEU A 131 -10.94 -9.41 0.16
CA LEU A 131 -9.74 -9.22 -0.65
C LEU A 131 -8.90 -10.49 -0.79
N ARG A 132 -9.19 -11.58 -0.07
CA ARG A 132 -8.60 -12.91 -0.33
C ARG A 132 -8.88 -13.47 -1.73
N TRP A 133 -9.87 -12.93 -2.43
CA TRP A 133 -10.12 -13.24 -3.84
C TRP A 133 -9.11 -12.60 -4.80
N PHE A 134 -8.38 -11.58 -4.34
CA PHE A 134 -7.47 -10.75 -5.14
C PHE A 134 -6.03 -10.76 -4.62
N ALA A 135 -5.83 -11.17 -3.37
CA ALA A 135 -4.55 -11.07 -2.69
C ALA A 135 -4.33 -12.22 -1.71
N ASP A 136 -3.06 -12.53 -1.44
CA ASP A 136 -2.66 -13.27 -0.24
C ASP A 136 -2.72 -12.32 0.96
N VAL A 137 -3.66 -12.55 1.89
CA VAL A 137 -3.88 -11.70 3.05
C VAL A 137 -3.17 -12.31 4.27
N CYS A 138 -2.16 -11.62 4.77
CA CYS A 138 -1.34 -12.09 5.89
C CYS A 138 -0.99 -10.94 6.86
N SER A 139 -0.60 -11.28 8.08
CA SER A 139 -0.16 -10.31 9.08
C SER A 139 1.24 -9.73 8.76
N SER A 140 1.57 -8.61 9.39
CA SER A 140 2.92 -8.02 9.34
C SER A 140 4.01 -8.96 9.91
N ASP A 141 3.64 -9.92 10.75
CA ASP A 141 4.55 -10.91 11.31
C ASP A 141 4.84 -12.05 10.30
N GLU A 142 3.89 -12.35 9.42
CA GLU A 142 4.01 -13.40 8.39
C GLU A 142 4.61 -12.91 7.08
N VAL A 143 4.56 -11.60 6.80
CA VAL A 143 4.97 -11.02 5.51
C VAL A 143 6.47 -11.20 5.25
N GLU A 144 7.31 -11.25 6.28
CA GLU A 144 8.74 -11.49 6.15
C GLU A 144 9.06 -12.81 5.43
N GLY A 145 8.37 -13.89 5.80
CA GLY A 145 8.53 -15.18 5.14
C GLY A 145 8.13 -15.16 3.65
N ARG A 146 7.25 -14.25 3.26
CA ARG A 146 6.89 -14.02 1.84
C ARG A 146 7.96 -13.23 1.11
N MET A 147 8.50 -12.19 1.73
CA MET A 147 9.60 -11.39 1.17
C MET A 147 10.84 -12.25 0.89
N GLY A 148 11.24 -13.10 1.85
CA GLY A 148 12.35 -14.01 1.67
C GLY A 148 12.20 -14.95 0.48
N LYS A 149 11.01 -15.49 0.25
CA LYS A 149 10.72 -16.35 -0.92
C LYS A 149 10.81 -15.59 -2.25
N LEU A 150 10.39 -14.31 -2.28
CA LEU A 150 10.45 -13.47 -3.48
C LEU A 150 11.89 -13.17 -3.90
N VAL A 151 12.79 -12.97 -2.94
CA VAL A 151 14.21 -12.74 -3.21
C VAL A 151 14.89 -14.01 -3.75
N ILE A 152 14.61 -15.17 -3.18
CA ILE A 152 15.18 -16.46 -3.61
C ILE A 152 14.72 -16.84 -5.03
N SER A 153 13.48 -16.48 -5.41
CA SER A 153 12.94 -16.80 -6.75
C SER A 153 13.55 -15.97 -7.88
N LYS A 154 14.27 -14.91 -7.56
CA LYS A 154 14.95 -14.03 -8.55
C LYS A 154 16.46 -14.31 -8.69
N GLY A 155 17.02 -15.18 -7.87
CA GLY A 155 18.43 -15.66 -7.93
C GLY A 155 18.51 -16.96 -8.69
#